data_3a15a65d855359c80a84a7d4acf0fec4
#
_entry.id   3a15a65d855359c80a84a7d4acf0fec4
#
_cell.length_a   1.000
_cell.length_b   1.000
_cell.length_c   1.000
_cell.angle_alpha   90.00
_cell.angle_beta   90.00
_cell.angle_gamma   90.00
#
_symmetry.space_group_name_H-M   'P 1'
#
loop_
_entity.id
_entity.type
_entity.pdbx_description
1 polymer ?
#
loop_
_entity_poly.entity_id
_entity_poly.type
_entity_poly.pdbx_seq_one_letter_code
_entity_poly.pdbx_strand_id
1 'polypeptide(L)'
;KLLTKECDLAAHPSSAQLSILAQREDINIEKETNLNVGYWAFNTERPPFDDIRVRKALAHAIDTDKIMQAVYYGNGTRAESMLPPTSWAFNAQTSMPSFDPDLAKKLLAEAGFSDGFDMNIWAMPVSRIYNPNARKMAELMQSDLRKVGVNVSIVEYEWNTFIQRIGEHRHDSVLLGWAADTPDPDNFFSPLLSCSATFSGKNPANWCNPKFDLLLAQALDTTDLNMRKKYYADVQSLIMDELPLLPIAHGLRFQASSADVDGIELGPFGAISLANARKK
;
A
#
# COMPACT_ATOMS: atom_id res chain seq x y z
N LYS A 1 1.20 -7.44 28.45
CA LYS A 1 2.47 -7.30 29.20
C LYS A 1 2.76 -5.85 29.55
N LEU A 2 2.62 -4.87 28.63
CA LEU A 2 2.76 -3.44 28.97
C LEU A 2 1.73 -3.04 30.05
N LEU A 3 0.47 -3.47 29.91
CA LEU A 3 -0.60 -3.21 30.89
C LEU A 3 -0.39 -3.87 32.24
N THR A 4 0.34 -4.97 32.29
CA THR A 4 0.68 -5.70 33.53
C THR A 4 2.04 -5.30 34.09
N LYS A 5 2.70 -4.30 33.45
CA LYS A 5 4.05 -3.80 33.83
C LYS A 5 5.15 -4.87 33.78
N GLU A 6 4.94 -5.94 33.00
CA GLU A 6 5.97 -6.94 32.70
C GLU A 6 6.97 -6.47 31.65
N CYS A 7 6.57 -5.48 30.84
CA CYS A 7 7.38 -4.83 29.82
C CYS A 7 7.17 -3.32 29.89
N ASP A 8 8.20 -2.55 29.60
CA ASP A 8 8.14 -1.09 29.56
C ASP A 8 7.87 -0.53 28.16
N LEU A 9 8.01 -1.37 27.12
CA LEU A 9 7.81 -1.00 25.71
C LEU A 9 7.05 -2.08 24.95
N ALA A 10 6.08 -1.67 24.19
CA ALA A 10 5.42 -2.47 23.16
C ALA A 10 5.76 -1.87 21.78
N ALA A 11 6.66 -2.54 21.06
CA ALA A 11 6.94 -2.21 19.68
C ALA A 11 5.75 -2.66 18.80
N HIS A 12 5.27 -1.80 17.93
CA HIS A 12 4.22 -2.12 16.96
C HIS A 12 2.91 -2.68 17.58
N PRO A 13 2.27 -1.98 18.53
CA PRO A 13 0.95 -2.39 18.98
C PRO A 13 -0.01 -2.41 17.78
N SER A 14 -0.91 -3.39 17.74
CA SER A 14 -1.91 -3.44 16.67
C SER A 14 -2.87 -2.26 16.77
N SER A 15 -3.41 -1.80 15.64
CA SER A 15 -4.38 -0.70 15.62
C SER A 15 -5.57 -0.94 16.54
N ALA A 16 -6.02 -2.19 16.70
CA ALA A 16 -7.09 -2.55 17.62
C ALA A 16 -6.71 -2.38 19.11
N GLN A 17 -5.42 -2.48 19.45
CA GLN A 17 -4.94 -2.29 20.84
C GLN A 17 -4.76 -0.82 21.19
N LEU A 18 -4.55 0.05 20.19
CA LEU A 18 -4.28 1.47 20.44
C LEU A 18 -5.41 2.17 21.17
N SER A 19 -6.68 1.86 20.87
CA SER A 19 -7.82 2.46 21.53
C SER A 19 -7.89 2.14 23.04
N ILE A 20 -7.40 0.96 23.43
CA ILE A 20 -7.32 0.53 24.83
C ILE A 20 -6.12 1.21 25.53
N LEU A 21 -4.99 1.26 24.85
CA LEU A 21 -3.76 1.86 25.39
C LEU A 21 -3.90 3.38 25.56
N ALA A 22 -4.60 4.05 24.62
CA ALA A 22 -4.83 5.49 24.64
C ALA A 22 -5.72 5.98 25.81
N GLN A 23 -6.44 5.07 26.49
CA GLN A 23 -7.24 5.39 27.66
C GLN A 23 -6.44 5.38 28.98
N ARG A 24 -5.14 5.09 28.91
CA ARG A 24 -4.27 4.90 30.05
C ARG A 24 -3.35 6.11 30.22
N GLU A 25 -3.37 6.74 31.39
CA GLU A 25 -2.48 7.86 31.74
C GLU A 25 -1.04 7.39 32.02
N ASP A 26 -0.85 6.11 32.35
CA ASP A 26 0.47 5.50 32.61
C ASP A 26 1.13 4.94 31.34
N ILE A 27 0.58 5.22 30.13
CA ILE A 27 1.13 4.78 28.87
C ILE A 27 1.25 5.97 27.90
N ASN A 28 2.43 6.14 27.33
CA ASN A 28 2.68 7.05 26.23
C ASN A 28 2.52 6.32 24.92
N ILE A 29 1.81 6.93 23.95
CA ILE A 29 1.73 6.43 22.58
C ILE A 29 2.39 7.45 21.65
N GLU A 30 3.44 7.01 21.02
CA GLU A 30 4.08 7.75 19.94
C GLU A 30 3.57 7.22 18.60
N LYS A 31 3.36 8.14 17.66
CA LYS A 31 2.99 7.79 16.30
C LYS A 31 3.89 8.50 15.32
N GLU A 32 4.27 7.81 14.25
CA GLU A 32 5.08 8.36 13.18
C GLU A 32 4.54 7.96 11.82
N THR A 33 4.64 8.92 10.86
CA THR A 33 4.45 8.61 9.45
C THR A 33 5.69 7.91 8.93
N ASN A 34 5.50 6.73 8.36
CA ASN A 34 6.58 5.94 7.79
C ASN A 34 6.52 5.99 6.27
N LEU A 35 7.66 5.81 5.61
CA LEU A 35 7.75 5.69 4.16
C LEU A 35 7.26 4.30 3.73
N ASN A 36 5.95 4.15 3.61
CA ASN A 36 5.31 2.89 3.22
C ASN A 36 4.06 3.14 2.35
N VAL A 37 3.63 2.11 1.63
CA VAL A 37 2.38 2.11 0.88
C VAL A 37 1.79 0.70 0.82
N GLY A 38 0.52 0.57 1.13
CA GLY A 38 -0.29 -0.60 0.82
C GLY A 38 -1.00 -0.38 -0.51
N TYR A 39 -0.98 -1.38 -1.38
CA TYR A 39 -1.57 -1.27 -2.71
C TYR A 39 -2.28 -2.56 -3.15
N TRP A 40 -3.13 -2.41 -4.15
CA TRP A 40 -3.74 -3.50 -4.89
C TRP A 40 -3.17 -3.50 -6.32
N ALA A 41 -2.38 -4.53 -6.66
CA ALA A 41 -1.77 -4.68 -7.98
C ALA A 41 -2.59 -5.61 -8.86
N PHE A 42 -2.66 -5.28 -10.16
CA PHE A 42 -3.32 -6.07 -11.19
C PHE A 42 -2.27 -6.72 -12.10
N ASN A 43 -2.40 -8.00 -12.39
CA ASN A 43 -1.50 -8.66 -13.34
C ASN A 43 -1.86 -8.23 -14.77
N THR A 44 -1.16 -7.23 -15.29
CA THR A 44 -1.49 -6.57 -16.56
C THR A 44 -1.25 -7.42 -17.80
N GLU A 45 -0.59 -8.57 -17.67
CA GLU A 45 -0.41 -9.56 -18.75
C GLU A 45 -1.57 -10.57 -18.80
N ARG A 46 -2.51 -10.52 -17.87
CA ARG A 46 -3.67 -11.42 -17.82
C ARG A 46 -4.96 -10.70 -18.18
N PRO A 47 -5.72 -11.18 -19.22
CA PRO A 47 -7.08 -10.70 -19.40
C PRO A 47 -7.97 -10.98 -18.18
N PRO A 48 -8.88 -10.05 -17.81
CA PRO A 48 -9.13 -8.78 -18.49
C PRO A 48 -8.31 -7.59 -17.96
N PHE A 49 -7.27 -7.81 -17.15
CA PHE A 49 -6.49 -6.75 -16.51
C PHE A 49 -5.47 -6.09 -17.44
N ASP A 50 -5.27 -6.61 -18.66
CA ASP A 50 -4.56 -5.97 -19.76
C ASP A 50 -5.30 -4.72 -20.27
N ASP A 51 -6.64 -4.67 -20.14
CA ASP A 51 -7.44 -3.49 -20.48
C ASP A 51 -7.45 -2.47 -19.33
N ILE A 52 -6.95 -1.27 -19.61
CA ILE A 52 -6.92 -0.18 -18.64
C ILE A 52 -8.31 0.26 -18.17
N ARG A 53 -9.35 0.12 -19.01
CA ARG A 53 -10.72 0.45 -18.63
C ARG A 53 -11.23 -0.46 -17.52
N VAL A 54 -10.84 -1.74 -17.56
CA VAL A 54 -11.15 -2.69 -16.50
C VAL A 54 -10.44 -2.29 -15.20
N ARG A 55 -9.13 -1.98 -15.23
CA ARG A 55 -8.40 -1.58 -14.02
C ARG A 55 -8.98 -0.30 -13.41
N LYS A 56 -9.33 0.69 -14.23
CA LYS A 56 -10.01 1.92 -13.79
C LYS A 56 -11.39 1.63 -13.21
N ALA A 57 -12.16 0.75 -13.83
CA ALA A 57 -13.46 0.34 -13.31
C ALA A 57 -13.35 -0.30 -11.92
N LEU A 58 -12.40 -1.22 -11.75
CA LEU A 58 -12.14 -1.88 -10.48
C LEU A 58 -11.73 -0.86 -9.39
N ALA A 59 -10.92 0.14 -9.75
CA ALA A 59 -10.53 1.21 -8.82
C ALA A 59 -11.71 2.08 -8.38
N HIS A 60 -12.61 2.45 -9.31
CA HIS A 60 -13.84 3.19 -8.99
C HIS A 60 -14.87 2.36 -8.21
N ALA A 61 -14.79 1.03 -8.26
CA ALA A 61 -15.71 0.15 -7.54
C ALA A 61 -15.42 0.02 -6.05
N ILE A 62 -14.24 0.43 -5.58
CA ILE A 62 -13.76 0.21 -4.20
C ILE A 62 -13.96 1.43 -3.32
N ASP A 63 -14.68 1.24 -2.20
CA ASP A 63 -14.85 2.24 -1.14
C ASP A 63 -13.63 2.26 -0.21
N THR A 64 -12.63 3.07 -0.58
CA THR A 64 -11.39 3.20 0.18
C THR A 64 -11.62 3.77 1.58
N ASP A 65 -12.62 4.63 1.78
CA ASP A 65 -12.91 5.20 3.09
C ASP A 65 -13.39 4.14 4.09
N LYS A 66 -14.21 3.17 3.63
CA LYS A 66 -14.56 2.00 4.45
C LYS A 66 -13.34 1.15 4.79
N ILE A 67 -12.42 0.98 3.84
CA ILE A 67 -11.16 0.26 4.07
C ILE A 67 -10.36 0.98 5.15
N MET A 68 -10.20 2.30 5.06
CA MET A 68 -9.48 3.10 6.06
C MET A 68 -10.07 2.94 7.46
N GLN A 69 -11.38 2.91 7.58
CA GLN A 69 -12.04 2.73 8.87
C GLN A 69 -11.93 1.30 9.41
N ALA A 70 -12.21 0.29 8.57
CA ALA A 70 -12.36 -1.09 9.02
C ALA A 70 -11.03 -1.87 9.11
N VAL A 71 -10.01 -1.48 8.37
CA VAL A 71 -8.71 -2.16 8.30
C VAL A 71 -7.64 -1.37 9.05
N TYR A 72 -7.60 -0.05 8.86
CA TYR A 72 -6.59 0.80 9.51
C TYR A 72 -7.12 1.44 10.82
N TYR A 73 -8.42 1.33 11.12
CA TYR A 73 -9.05 1.94 12.31
C TYR A 73 -8.78 3.46 12.40
N GLY A 74 -8.72 4.14 11.26
CA GLY A 74 -8.33 5.55 11.19
C GLY A 74 -6.83 5.82 11.40
N ASN A 75 -6.02 4.79 11.58
CA ASN A 75 -4.58 4.89 11.85
C ASN A 75 -3.75 4.74 10.56
N GLY A 76 -4.09 5.52 9.56
CA GLY A 76 -3.41 5.58 8.26
C GLY A 76 -3.87 6.81 7.49
N THR A 77 -3.14 7.14 6.44
CA THR A 77 -3.51 8.17 5.48
C THR A 77 -3.92 7.48 4.18
N ARG A 78 -5.06 7.86 3.60
CA ARG A 78 -5.45 7.42 2.26
C ARG A 78 -4.33 7.78 1.28
N ALA A 79 -3.94 6.84 0.45
CA ALA A 79 -2.90 7.09 -0.55
C ALA A 79 -3.48 7.82 -1.76
N GLU A 80 -2.83 8.89 -2.17
CA GLU A 80 -3.10 9.60 -3.43
C GLU A 80 -1.99 9.33 -4.46
N SER A 81 -0.97 8.57 -4.07
CA SER A 81 0.18 8.18 -4.87
C SER A 81 0.90 6.99 -4.23
N MET A 82 1.84 6.39 -4.95
CA MET A 82 2.78 5.43 -4.39
C MET A 82 3.67 6.06 -3.32
N LEU A 83 4.03 7.33 -3.48
CA LEU A 83 4.81 8.06 -2.49
C LEU A 83 3.91 8.62 -1.38
N PRO A 84 4.28 8.45 -0.11
CA PRO A 84 3.60 9.11 0.99
C PRO A 84 3.86 10.62 0.99
N PRO A 85 2.96 11.44 1.59
CA PRO A 85 3.11 12.89 1.67
C PRO A 85 4.41 13.36 2.34
N THR A 86 5.05 12.51 3.14
CA THR A 86 6.35 12.77 3.77
C THR A 86 7.53 12.60 2.83
N SER A 87 7.35 12.01 1.65
CA SER A 87 8.40 11.92 0.64
C SER A 87 8.67 13.30 0.02
N TRP A 88 9.95 13.65 -0.14
CA TRP A 88 10.35 14.91 -0.74
C TRP A 88 9.95 15.05 -2.23
N ALA A 89 9.61 13.96 -2.90
CA ALA A 89 9.14 13.93 -4.30
C ALA A 89 7.64 13.63 -4.42
N PHE A 90 6.87 13.67 -3.31
CA PHE A 90 5.42 13.53 -3.36
C PHE A 90 4.80 14.56 -4.29
N ASN A 91 3.94 14.10 -5.21
CA ASN A 91 3.20 14.98 -6.12
C ASN A 91 1.77 15.16 -5.60
N ALA A 92 1.47 16.32 -5.03
CA ALA A 92 0.14 16.65 -4.51
C ALA A 92 -0.92 16.86 -5.61
N GLN A 93 -0.56 16.82 -6.89
CA GLN A 93 -1.50 16.93 -8.01
C GLN A 93 -2.03 15.55 -8.46
N THR A 94 -1.44 14.47 -7.97
CA THR A 94 -1.99 13.12 -8.19
C THR A 94 -3.23 12.92 -7.33
N SER A 95 -4.22 12.22 -7.86
CA SER A 95 -5.42 11.81 -7.11
C SER A 95 -5.84 10.43 -7.52
N MET A 96 -6.25 9.62 -6.55
CA MET A 96 -6.80 8.30 -6.79
C MET A 96 -8.23 8.38 -7.34
N PRO A 97 -8.66 7.39 -8.14
CA PRO A 97 -10.05 7.26 -8.55
C PRO A 97 -11.00 7.35 -7.34
N SER A 98 -12.03 8.16 -7.44
CA SER A 98 -13.09 8.25 -6.43
C SER A 98 -13.97 7.01 -6.47
N PHE A 99 -14.56 6.64 -5.34
CA PHE A 99 -15.58 5.60 -5.29
C PHE A 99 -16.80 6.03 -6.10
N ASP A 100 -17.04 5.36 -7.23
CA ASP A 100 -18.15 5.60 -8.15
C ASP A 100 -18.56 4.29 -8.84
N PRO A 101 -19.43 3.48 -8.20
CA PRO A 101 -19.86 2.20 -8.76
C PRO A 101 -20.60 2.31 -10.08
N ASP A 102 -21.25 3.44 -10.36
CA ASP A 102 -21.98 3.62 -11.62
C ASP A 102 -21.00 3.90 -12.77
N LEU A 103 -19.97 4.69 -12.54
CA LEU A 103 -18.87 4.85 -13.49
C LEU A 103 -18.12 3.52 -13.68
N ALA A 104 -17.91 2.75 -12.61
CA ALA A 104 -17.30 1.42 -12.71
C ALA A 104 -18.08 0.49 -13.65
N LYS A 105 -19.41 0.39 -13.49
CA LYS A 105 -20.27 -0.39 -14.41
C LYS A 105 -20.18 0.08 -15.85
N LYS A 106 -20.18 1.40 -16.07
CA LYS A 106 -20.05 1.99 -17.39
C LYS A 106 -18.73 1.58 -18.06
N LEU A 107 -17.62 1.71 -17.35
CA LEU A 107 -16.29 1.33 -17.85
C LEU A 107 -16.18 -0.17 -18.14
N LEU A 108 -16.78 -1.03 -17.28
CA LEU A 108 -16.85 -2.47 -17.53
C LEU A 108 -17.65 -2.78 -18.81
N ALA A 109 -18.79 -2.12 -19.02
CA ALA A 109 -19.60 -2.29 -20.22
C ALA A 109 -18.83 -1.84 -21.48
N GLU A 110 -18.13 -0.70 -21.43
CA GLU A 110 -17.28 -0.20 -22.52
C GLU A 110 -16.10 -1.14 -22.84
N ALA A 111 -15.64 -1.89 -21.84
CA ALA A 111 -14.60 -2.91 -21.98
C ALA A 111 -15.15 -4.28 -22.45
N GLY A 112 -16.48 -4.42 -22.60
CA GLY A 112 -17.13 -5.67 -23.03
C GLY A 112 -17.56 -6.60 -21.91
N PHE A 113 -17.56 -6.14 -20.65
CA PHE A 113 -17.89 -6.91 -19.44
C PHE A 113 -19.18 -6.42 -18.77
N SER A 114 -20.24 -6.19 -19.56
CA SER A 114 -21.55 -5.76 -19.02
C SER A 114 -22.15 -6.73 -18.02
N ASP A 115 -21.88 -8.03 -18.17
CA ASP A 115 -22.35 -9.10 -17.29
C ASP A 115 -21.37 -9.40 -16.13
N GLY A 116 -20.28 -8.62 -16.06
CA GLY A 116 -19.20 -8.83 -15.10
C GLY A 116 -18.26 -9.99 -15.47
N PHE A 117 -17.45 -10.41 -14.51
CA PHE A 117 -16.50 -11.53 -14.67
C PHE A 117 -16.04 -12.06 -13.31
N ASP A 118 -15.39 -13.22 -13.34
CA ASP A 118 -14.78 -13.83 -12.16
C ASP A 118 -13.29 -13.50 -12.09
N MET A 119 -12.80 -13.21 -10.88
CA MET A 119 -11.38 -12.97 -10.61
C MET A 119 -10.95 -13.47 -9.23
N ASN A 120 -9.65 -13.54 -9.01
CA ASN A 120 -9.11 -13.75 -7.68
C ASN A 120 -8.39 -12.51 -7.15
N ILE A 121 -8.51 -12.28 -5.83
CA ILE A 121 -7.66 -11.36 -5.07
C ILE A 121 -6.81 -12.20 -4.12
N TRP A 122 -5.50 -12.12 -4.28
CA TRP A 122 -4.59 -12.75 -3.35
C TRP A 122 -4.33 -11.83 -2.17
N ALA A 123 -4.69 -12.27 -0.98
CA ALA A 123 -4.49 -11.52 0.26
C ALA A 123 -3.25 -12.02 0.98
N MET A 124 -2.33 -11.11 1.32
CA MET A 124 -1.14 -11.47 2.09
C MET A 124 -1.54 -11.99 3.48
N PRO A 125 -0.91 -13.09 3.96
CA PRO A 125 -1.33 -13.77 5.19
C PRO A 125 -0.77 -13.13 6.47
N VAL A 126 0.07 -12.10 6.33
CA VAL A 126 0.78 -11.47 7.45
C VAL A 126 0.36 -10.01 7.61
N SER A 127 0.26 -9.57 8.87
CA SER A 127 0.04 -8.15 9.18
C SER A 127 1.33 -7.34 8.93
N ARG A 128 1.19 -6.22 8.25
CA ARG A 128 2.25 -5.24 8.01
C ARG A 128 1.72 -3.83 8.27
N ILE A 129 2.64 -2.89 8.49
CA ILE A 129 2.28 -1.48 8.68
C ILE A 129 1.46 -0.93 7.50
N TYR A 130 1.84 -1.29 6.29
CA TYR A 130 1.17 -0.86 5.06
C TYR A 130 -0.14 -1.63 4.77
N ASN A 131 -0.38 -2.76 5.39
CA ASN A 131 -1.64 -3.49 5.35
C ASN A 131 -1.82 -4.34 6.63
N PRO A 132 -2.54 -3.83 7.62
CA PRO A 132 -2.73 -4.52 8.90
C PRO A 132 -3.56 -5.80 8.80
N ASN A 133 -4.46 -5.89 7.80
CA ASN A 133 -5.35 -7.04 7.61
C ASN A 133 -5.82 -7.14 6.16
N ALA A 134 -4.99 -7.77 5.32
CA ALA A 134 -5.28 -7.92 3.89
C ALA A 134 -6.51 -8.81 3.63
N ARG A 135 -6.77 -9.82 4.46
CA ARG A 135 -7.97 -10.65 4.37
C ARG A 135 -9.23 -9.80 4.54
N LYS A 136 -9.29 -8.98 5.59
CA LYS A 136 -10.43 -8.09 5.83
C LYS A 136 -10.60 -7.07 4.72
N MET A 137 -9.50 -6.54 4.19
CA MET A 137 -9.51 -5.65 3.03
C MET A 137 -10.11 -6.34 1.82
N ALA A 138 -9.66 -7.56 1.49
CA ALA A 138 -10.19 -8.33 0.37
C ALA A 138 -11.69 -8.64 0.51
N GLU A 139 -12.19 -8.92 1.72
CA GLU A 139 -13.61 -9.15 2.00
C GLU A 139 -14.46 -7.89 1.74
N LEU A 140 -13.98 -6.70 2.10
CA LEU A 140 -14.65 -5.44 1.80
C LEU A 140 -14.67 -5.19 0.29
N MET A 141 -13.54 -5.38 -0.38
CA MET A 141 -13.42 -5.22 -1.83
C MET A 141 -14.31 -6.23 -2.57
N GLN A 142 -14.36 -7.50 -2.14
CA GLN A 142 -15.27 -8.52 -2.69
C GLN A 142 -16.74 -8.07 -2.60
N SER A 143 -17.12 -7.48 -1.46
CA SER A 143 -18.48 -6.96 -1.29
C SER A 143 -18.80 -5.80 -2.22
N ASP A 144 -17.84 -4.90 -2.45
CA ASP A 144 -18.03 -3.75 -3.34
C ASP A 144 -18.01 -4.18 -4.82
N LEU A 145 -17.07 -5.01 -5.22
CA LEU A 145 -16.93 -5.53 -6.59
C LEU A 145 -18.16 -6.32 -7.04
N ARG A 146 -18.80 -7.07 -6.14
CA ARG A 146 -20.05 -7.78 -6.43
C ARG A 146 -21.18 -6.84 -6.89
N LYS A 147 -21.21 -5.59 -6.41
CA LYS A 147 -22.24 -4.59 -6.79
C LYS A 147 -22.11 -4.14 -8.24
N VAL A 148 -20.94 -4.33 -8.82
CA VAL A 148 -20.64 -4.00 -10.22
C VAL A 148 -20.52 -5.25 -11.12
N GLY A 149 -20.92 -6.43 -10.62
CA GLY A 149 -20.95 -7.68 -11.38
C GLY A 149 -19.65 -8.49 -11.33
N VAL A 150 -18.62 -8.03 -10.60
CA VAL A 150 -17.36 -8.76 -10.51
C VAL A 150 -17.37 -9.70 -9.30
N ASN A 151 -17.23 -11.01 -9.57
CA ASN A 151 -17.18 -12.04 -8.54
C ASN A 151 -15.73 -12.32 -8.13
N VAL A 152 -15.43 -12.17 -6.85
CA VAL A 152 -14.08 -12.33 -6.32
C VAL A 152 -13.94 -13.60 -5.52
N SER A 153 -12.90 -14.39 -5.81
CA SER A 153 -12.39 -15.47 -4.95
C SER A 153 -11.18 -14.95 -4.19
N ILE A 154 -11.22 -15.03 -2.85
CA ILE A 154 -10.08 -14.61 -2.00
C ILE A 154 -9.15 -15.80 -1.83
N VAL A 155 -7.87 -15.60 -2.14
CA VAL A 155 -6.83 -16.64 -2.07
C VAL A 155 -5.76 -16.23 -1.07
N GLU A 156 -5.37 -17.16 -0.22
CA GLU A 156 -4.30 -17.00 0.76
C GLU A 156 -3.35 -18.21 0.69
N TYR A 157 -2.09 -17.98 0.93
CA TYR A 157 -1.04 -19.00 1.04
C TYR A 157 -0.18 -18.67 2.26
N GLU A 158 0.59 -19.63 2.75
CA GLU A 158 1.69 -19.34 3.67
C GLU A 158 2.66 -18.34 3.03
N TRP A 159 3.31 -17.48 3.84
CA TRP A 159 4.04 -16.29 3.36
C TRP A 159 5.11 -16.59 2.29
N ASN A 160 5.94 -17.60 2.50
CA ASN A 160 7.00 -17.93 1.53
C ASN A 160 6.41 -18.46 0.23
N THR A 161 5.37 -19.29 0.32
CA THR A 161 4.62 -19.78 -0.85
C THR A 161 3.91 -18.65 -1.58
N PHE A 162 3.34 -17.68 -0.82
CA PHE A 162 2.68 -16.51 -1.36
C PHE A 162 3.65 -15.66 -2.21
N ILE A 163 4.83 -15.33 -1.67
CA ILE A 163 5.85 -14.55 -2.37
C ILE A 163 6.38 -15.29 -3.61
N GLN A 164 6.68 -16.58 -3.48
CA GLN A 164 7.12 -17.39 -4.61
C GLN A 164 6.08 -17.37 -5.74
N ARG A 165 4.83 -17.61 -5.45
CA ARG A 165 3.75 -17.66 -6.46
C ARG A 165 3.44 -16.32 -7.08
N ILE A 166 3.61 -15.20 -6.35
CA ILE A 166 3.54 -13.85 -6.93
C ILE A 166 4.64 -13.71 -7.99
N GLY A 167 5.89 -14.11 -7.67
CA GLY A 167 7.00 -14.08 -8.61
C GLY A 167 6.80 -14.96 -9.85
N GLU A 168 5.93 -15.98 -9.77
CA GLU A 168 5.49 -16.81 -10.89
C GLU A 168 4.30 -16.19 -11.68
N HIS A 169 3.82 -14.99 -11.29
CA HIS A 169 2.72 -14.25 -11.92
C HIS A 169 1.43 -15.05 -12.06
N ARG A 170 1.08 -15.89 -11.07
CA ARG A 170 -0.11 -16.77 -11.13
C ARG A 170 -1.40 -16.10 -10.67
N HIS A 171 -1.32 -14.95 -10.03
CA HIS A 171 -2.46 -14.19 -9.54
C HIS A 171 -3.14 -13.40 -10.65
N ASP A 172 -4.42 -13.08 -10.48
CA ASP A 172 -5.13 -12.06 -11.24
C ASP A 172 -4.84 -10.68 -10.64
N SER A 173 -4.96 -10.59 -9.33
CA SER A 173 -4.62 -9.40 -8.57
C SER A 173 -4.10 -9.76 -7.17
N VAL A 174 -3.37 -8.84 -6.54
CA VAL A 174 -2.78 -9.08 -5.22
C VAL A 174 -2.79 -7.85 -4.33
N LEU A 175 -3.14 -8.04 -3.07
CA LEU A 175 -2.97 -7.06 -2.00
C LEU A 175 -1.60 -7.24 -1.37
N LEU A 176 -0.77 -6.23 -1.53
CA LEU A 176 0.60 -6.23 -1.03
C LEU A 176 0.96 -4.80 -0.58
N GLY A 177 2.21 -4.53 -0.37
CA GLY A 177 2.71 -3.20 -0.06
C GLY A 177 4.22 -3.16 0.03
N TRP A 178 4.72 -1.99 0.32
CA TRP A 178 6.13 -1.71 0.43
C TRP A 178 6.40 -0.80 1.63
N ALA A 179 7.51 -1.02 2.29
CA ALA A 179 8.10 -0.10 3.23
C ALA A 179 9.51 0.21 2.74
N ALA A 180 9.82 1.48 2.59
CA ALA A 180 11.09 1.91 2.04
C ALA A 180 12.26 1.64 3.01
N ASP A 181 13.38 1.22 2.45
CA ASP A 181 14.65 1.03 3.17
C ASP A 181 15.50 2.30 3.17
N THR A 182 15.21 3.22 2.25
CA THR A 182 15.91 4.49 2.07
C THR A 182 14.93 5.64 1.81
N PRO A 183 15.32 6.92 2.06
CA PRO A 183 14.46 8.08 1.79
C PRO A 183 14.36 8.43 0.31
N ASP A 184 15.05 7.71 -0.58
CA ASP A 184 15.01 7.97 -2.01
C ASP A 184 13.68 7.48 -2.61
N PRO A 185 12.96 8.31 -3.37
CA PRO A 185 11.70 7.92 -4.02
C PRO A 185 11.82 6.72 -4.95
N ASP A 186 12.99 6.51 -5.55
CA ASP A 186 13.25 5.35 -6.43
C ASP A 186 12.98 4.02 -5.74
N ASN A 187 13.16 3.96 -4.42
CA ASN A 187 12.90 2.77 -3.61
C ASN A 187 11.43 2.29 -3.70
N PHE A 188 10.49 3.17 -4.08
CA PHE A 188 9.08 2.82 -4.32
C PHE A 188 8.79 2.43 -5.77
N PHE A 189 9.69 2.71 -6.70
CA PHE A 189 9.41 2.59 -8.13
C PHE A 189 10.23 1.47 -8.79
N SER A 190 11.56 1.60 -8.83
CA SER A 190 12.42 0.64 -9.54
C SER A 190 12.22 -0.81 -9.09
N PRO A 191 12.18 -1.14 -7.77
CA PRO A 191 12.03 -2.51 -7.33
C PRO A 191 10.66 -3.13 -7.64
N LEU A 192 9.62 -2.30 -7.78
CA LEU A 192 8.23 -2.76 -7.84
C LEU A 192 7.61 -2.68 -9.24
N LEU A 193 8.06 -1.73 -10.09
CA LEU A 193 7.36 -1.38 -11.33
C LEU A 193 8.28 -1.27 -12.55
N SER A 194 9.62 -1.31 -12.40
CA SER A 194 10.50 -1.32 -13.57
C SER A 194 10.28 -2.56 -14.43
N CYS A 195 10.57 -2.46 -15.72
CA CYS A 195 10.54 -3.61 -16.62
C CYS A 195 11.48 -4.72 -16.15
N SER A 196 12.64 -4.38 -15.61
CA SER A 196 13.58 -5.38 -15.07
C SER A 196 13.01 -6.12 -13.85
N ALA A 197 12.13 -5.50 -13.08
CA ALA A 197 11.49 -6.12 -11.93
C ALA A 197 10.47 -7.21 -12.31
N THR A 198 9.95 -7.22 -13.54
CA THR A 198 9.10 -8.32 -14.03
C THR A 198 9.90 -9.61 -14.12
N PHE A 199 11.14 -9.57 -14.66
CA PHE A 199 12.01 -10.74 -14.79
C PHE A 199 12.47 -11.30 -13.45
N SER A 200 12.61 -10.45 -12.43
CA SER A 200 12.99 -10.87 -11.09
C SER A 200 11.78 -11.36 -10.25
N GLY A 201 10.57 -11.28 -10.78
CA GLY A 201 9.32 -11.63 -10.08
C GLY A 201 8.93 -10.65 -8.95
N LYS A 202 9.59 -9.49 -8.87
CA LYS A 202 9.32 -8.48 -7.82
C LYS A 202 8.24 -7.48 -8.21
N ASN A 203 7.91 -7.38 -9.51
CA ASN A 203 6.84 -6.52 -10.01
C ASN A 203 5.50 -7.27 -9.93
N PRO A 204 4.67 -7.01 -8.93
CA PRO A 204 3.43 -7.76 -8.74
C PRO A 204 2.35 -7.41 -9.78
N ALA A 205 2.53 -6.33 -10.53
CA ALA A 205 1.64 -5.96 -11.62
C ALA A 205 2.03 -6.61 -12.96
N ASN A 206 3.21 -7.20 -13.06
CA ASN A 206 3.77 -7.70 -14.32
C ASN A 206 3.72 -6.65 -15.45
N TRP A 207 3.78 -5.39 -15.06
CA TRP A 207 3.66 -4.23 -15.94
C TRP A 207 5.04 -3.73 -16.36
N CYS A 208 5.20 -3.44 -17.64
CA CYS A 208 6.44 -2.88 -18.18
C CYS A 208 6.12 -1.71 -19.11
N ASN A 209 6.65 -0.54 -18.79
CA ASN A 209 6.53 0.64 -19.64
C ASN A 209 7.92 1.30 -19.82
N PRO A 210 8.48 1.28 -21.04
CA PRO A 210 9.81 1.86 -21.31
C PRO A 210 9.92 3.35 -20.99
N LYS A 211 8.81 4.11 -21.07
CA LYS A 211 8.79 5.53 -20.67
C LYS A 211 8.97 5.69 -19.17
N PHE A 212 8.39 4.77 -18.39
CA PHE A 212 8.56 4.73 -16.94
C PHE A 212 10.04 4.48 -16.58
N ASP A 213 10.66 3.47 -17.18
CA ASP A 213 12.07 3.16 -16.94
C ASP A 213 13.00 4.32 -17.36
N LEU A 214 12.69 4.99 -18.48
CA LEU A 214 13.44 6.16 -18.92
C LEU A 214 13.36 7.31 -17.90
N LEU A 215 12.17 7.61 -17.37
CA LEU A 215 11.98 8.65 -16.37
C LEU A 215 12.73 8.33 -15.06
N LEU A 216 12.75 7.08 -14.64
CA LEU A 216 13.53 6.65 -13.48
C LEU A 216 15.04 6.80 -13.73
N ALA A 217 15.52 6.36 -14.89
CA ALA A 217 16.93 6.53 -15.26
C ALA A 217 17.34 8.01 -15.26
N GLN A 218 16.51 8.89 -15.82
CA GLN A 218 16.75 10.34 -15.80
C GLN A 218 16.76 10.93 -14.38
N ALA A 219 15.86 10.44 -13.49
CA ALA A 219 15.84 10.87 -12.10
C ALA A 219 17.09 10.41 -11.32
N LEU A 220 17.66 9.25 -11.66
CA LEU A 220 18.87 8.74 -11.02
C LEU A 220 20.16 9.36 -11.57
N ASP A 221 20.16 9.78 -12.83
CA ASP A 221 21.35 10.33 -13.51
C ASP A 221 21.63 11.80 -13.15
N THR A 222 20.67 12.51 -12.53
CA THR A 222 20.83 13.91 -12.15
C THR A 222 20.91 14.11 -10.64
N THR A 223 21.78 15.05 -10.22
CA THR A 223 21.86 15.54 -8.83
C THR A 223 20.99 16.77 -8.57
N ASP A 224 20.41 17.38 -9.62
CA ASP A 224 19.49 18.53 -9.47
C ASP A 224 18.16 18.05 -8.87
N LEU A 225 17.89 18.50 -7.65
CA LEU A 225 16.71 18.09 -6.90
C LEU A 225 15.39 18.51 -7.58
N ASN A 226 15.36 19.65 -8.27
CA ASN A 226 14.17 20.12 -8.97
C ASN A 226 13.89 19.26 -10.20
N MET A 227 14.93 18.88 -10.94
CA MET A 227 14.80 17.95 -12.06
C MET A 227 14.35 16.57 -11.58
N ARG A 228 14.93 16.06 -10.48
CA ARG A 228 14.50 14.79 -9.88
C ARG A 228 13.02 14.82 -9.48
N LYS A 229 12.58 15.90 -8.81
CA LYS A 229 11.16 16.09 -8.44
C LYS A 229 10.25 16.04 -9.66
N LYS A 230 10.65 16.70 -10.75
CA LYS A 230 9.87 16.68 -12.00
C LYS A 230 9.76 15.28 -12.57
N TYR A 231 10.86 14.54 -12.69
CA TYR A 231 10.82 13.17 -13.21
C TYR A 231 9.97 12.27 -12.34
N TYR A 232 10.08 12.34 -11.02
CA TYR A 232 9.22 11.56 -10.13
C TYR A 232 7.76 12.00 -10.15
N ALA A 233 7.44 13.25 -10.43
CA ALA A 233 6.08 13.69 -10.66
C ALA A 233 5.51 13.09 -11.95
N ASP A 234 6.30 13.06 -13.04
CA ASP A 234 5.91 12.42 -14.31
C ASP A 234 5.73 10.90 -14.13
N VAL A 235 6.59 10.23 -13.34
CA VAL A 235 6.45 8.81 -12.94
C VAL A 235 5.13 8.55 -12.24
N GLN A 236 4.79 9.36 -11.22
CA GLN A 236 3.55 9.23 -10.48
C GLN A 236 2.33 9.43 -11.37
N SER A 237 2.37 10.43 -12.27
CA SER A 237 1.30 10.67 -13.23
C SER A 237 1.11 9.47 -14.17
N LEU A 238 2.19 8.88 -14.67
CA LEU A 238 2.13 7.72 -15.56
C LEU A 238 1.51 6.49 -14.87
N ILE A 239 1.84 6.26 -13.59
CA ILE A 239 1.21 5.20 -12.79
C ILE A 239 -0.30 5.44 -12.66
N MET A 240 -0.71 6.69 -12.46
CA MET A 240 -2.13 7.05 -12.36
C MET A 240 -2.87 6.88 -13.68
N ASP A 241 -2.22 7.25 -14.77
CA ASP A 241 -2.81 7.14 -16.10
C ASP A 241 -3.03 5.67 -16.51
N GLU A 242 -2.06 4.79 -16.22
CA GLU A 242 -2.09 3.39 -16.63
C GLU A 242 -2.60 2.42 -15.55
N LEU A 243 -2.57 2.83 -14.30
CA LEU A 243 -3.09 2.13 -13.14
C LEU A 243 -2.69 0.64 -13.06
N PRO A 244 -1.40 0.29 -13.13
CA PRO A 244 -0.97 -1.10 -12.95
C PRO A 244 -1.24 -1.59 -11.53
N LEU A 245 -1.30 -0.67 -10.59
CA LEU A 245 -1.70 -0.90 -9.21
C LEU A 245 -2.46 0.32 -8.67
N LEU A 246 -3.30 0.07 -7.67
CA LEU A 246 -4.04 1.09 -6.93
C LEU A 246 -3.39 1.25 -5.56
N PRO A 247 -2.67 2.35 -5.27
CA PRO A 247 -2.28 2.70 -3.91
C PRO A 247 -3.53 2.88 -3.03
N ILE A 248 -3.52 2.31 -1.83
CA ILE A 248 -4.70 2.34 -0.94
C ILE A 248 -4.42 3.20 0.29
N ALA A 249 -3.33 2.96 0.97
CA ALA A 249 -3.02 3.66 2.23
C ALA A 249 -1.52 3.74 2.51
N HIS A 250 -1.15 4.78 3.25
CA HIS A 250 0.11 4.88 3.97
C HIS A 250 -0.19 4.62 5.46
N GLY A 251 0.31 3.50 5.99
CA GLY A 251 0.08 3.11 7.37
C GLY A 251 0.89 3.97 8.34
N LEU A 252 0.29 4.30 9.49
CA LEU A 252 0.99 4.94 10.59
C LEU A 252 1.67 3.88 11.45
N ARG A 253 2.84 4.21 11.95
CA ARG A 253 3.56 3.41 12.91
C ARG A 253 3.30 3.91 14.32
N PHE A 254 3.15 2.96 15.23
CA PHE A 254 2.91 3.24 16.64
C PHE A 254 3.91 2.52 17.52
N GLN A 255 4.23 3.18 18.63
CA GLN A 255 4.96 2.65 19.74
C GLN A 255 4.21 3.01 21.02
N ALA A 256 4.11 2.09 21.95
CA ALA A 256 3.55 2.36 23.26
C ALA A 256 4.61 2.06 24.34
N SER A 257 4.82 2.99 25.26
CA SER A 257 5.77 2.84 26.35
C SER A 257 5.13 3.20 27.69
N SER A 258 5.71 2.66 28.78
CA SER A 258 5.37 3.13 30.12
C SER A 258 5.69 4.62 30.26
N ALA A 259 4.83 5.38 30.93
CA ALA A 259 5.08 6.79 31.24
C ALA A 259 6.32 7.00 32.13
N ASP A 260 6.76 5.93 32.80
CA ASP A 260 7.99 5.90 33.62
C ASP A 260 9.27 5.78 32.80
N VAL A 261 9.17 5.71 31.45
CA VAL A 261 10.35 5.56 30.59
C VAL A 261 10.43 6.74 29.64
N ASP A 262 11.62 7.32 29.52
CA ASP A 262 11.97 8.40 28.60
C ASP A 262 13.07 7.96 27.63
N GLY A 263 13.30 8.76 26.56
CA GLY A 263 14.42 8.62 25.64
C GLY A 263 14.30 7.47 24.65
N ILE A 264 13.08 7.00 24.40
CA ILE A 264 12.79 6.08 23.31
C ILE A 264 12.44 6.91 22.08
N GLU A 265 13.03 6.61 20.93
CA GLU A 265 12.81 7.35 19.69
C GLU A 265 12.38 6.41 18.57
N LEU A 266 11.33 6.79 17.84
CA LEU A 266 10.92 6.14 16.59
C LEU A 266 11.73 6.70 15.42
N GLY A 267 12.45 5.84 14.72
CA GLY A 267 13.12 6.22 13.49
C GLY A 267 12.23 6.10 12.26
N PRO A 268 12.48 6.89 11.20
CA PRO A 268 11.63 7.00 10.01
C PRO A 268 11.54 5.71 9.19
N PHE A 269 12.52 4.80 9.33
CA PHE A 269 12.57 3.51 8.59
C PHE A 269 12.22 2.31 9.46
N GLY A 270 11.53 2.53 10.55
CA GLY A 270 11.07 1.42 11.37
C GLY A 270 12.01 1.02 12.51
N ALA A 271 13.17 1.62 12.65
CA ALA A 271 14.02 1.39 13.80
C ALA A 271 13.42 2.04 15.06
N ILE A 272 13.61 1.39 16.22
CA ILE A 272 13.37 1.97 17.53
C ILE A 272 14.73 2.17 18.17
N SER A 273 15.07 3.41 18.49
CA SER A 273 16.29 3.71 19.23
C SER A 273 16.02 3.64 20.73
N LEU A 274 16.77 2.80 21.40
CA LEU A 274 16.78 2.67 22.87
C LEU A 274 18.06 3.25 23.49
N ALA A 275 18.89 3.92 22.68
CA ALA A 275 20.21 4.39 23.12
C ALA A 275 20.13 5.36 24.31
N ASN A 276 19.05 6.16 24.36
CA ASN A 276 18.81 7.15 25.41
C ASN A 276 17.69 6.70 26.38
N ALA A 277 17.21 5.46 26.26
CA ALA A 277 16.12 4.97 27.09
C ALA A 277 16.53 4.85 28.56
N ARG A 278 15.71 5.42 29.44
CA ARG A 278 15.92 5.38 30.88
C ARG A 278 14.60 5.37 31.65
N LYS A 279 14.57 4.72 32.81
CA LYS A 279 13.48 4.87 33.77
C LYS A 279 13.64 6.19 34.54
N LYS A 280 12.53 6.85 34.77
CA LYS A 280 12.43 8.05 35.62
C LYS A 280 12.64 7.71 37.07
#